data_ce5f58c74672dccccaf12cd1b9fb9dfc
#
_entry.id   ce5f58c74672dccccaf12cd1b9fb9dfc
#
_cell.length_a   1.000
_cell.length_b   1.000
_cell.length_c   1.000
_cell.angle_alpha   90.00
_cell.angle_beta   90.00
_cell.angle_gamma   90.00
#
_symmetry.space_group_name_H-M   'P 1'
#
loop_
_entity.id
_entity.type
_entity.pdbx_description
1 polymer ?
#
loop_
_entity_poly.entity_id
_entity_poly.type
_entity_poly.pdbx_seq_one_letter_code
_entity_poly.pdbx_strand_id
1 'polypeptide(L)'
;MKAKRIVSILLTGSMLLSLLPVSALAAAPVFDAPAQTTAKKAAPLVQEADASRSTEEEAATRSSRDLDAENGTADSITIQLNADGTPESEGGSGHWKCDNATSFNLLLYDGTFTLQPSSESGAESALQTELDIREGVEFNGGTVGGYTYNNGTISGGIFQGTVENRTSYTGEESIPGVICGGTFQREVHNWGTISDGTFQGAVHNSGTISDGTFQEEVHNNDGTISDGTFQEEVYNNDGTISGGTFQGEAYNWDTISNGTFQREVHNWGTISDGIFQQPVDNHKIISGGTFQQPVDNHKIISGGTFWEAVEVNASSGENATIEGGTFEKGMKLANDDASITISDGLFDGEVFIERCRSPLSITGGLFTKAVDVSHVNNPTDLSITGGYFVSKPTVPNGSDIAFTTVSDQNGRAFQVFVNNDWSEDGYETLYVPSESTIAIKTPTKLLYYLADGEQFPVPDSNGDSYIYEIPVQGYEKLVLVTEEPAPDDPGELDPAFSSGAAALGIVLGTAGLGYATYVYGSSLYLHYALPDGFIPSTRQELANVLWTTAGKPDPVSTALYTDIPADNIEQQKAARWCAEQGLLSDHGATFGPDTKVTNARIIRAWNSLKKVPVTITK
;
A
#
# COMPACT_ATOMS: atom_id res chain seq x y z
N MET A 1 12.72 -2.30 -36.41
CA MET A 1 12.21 -0.91 -36.44
C MET A 1 10.71 -0.78 -36.03
N LYS A 2 9.88 -1.82 -36.22
CA LYS A 2 8.44 -1.75 -35.82
C LYS A 2 8.21 -1.87 -34.29
N ALA A 3 9.01 -2.64 -33.58
CA ALA A 3 8.88 -2.80 -32.12
C ALA A 3 9.19 -1.52 -31.31
N LYS A 4 10.17 -0.70 -31.74
CA LYS A 4 10.49 0.56 -31.04
C LYS A 4 9.40 1.63 -31.15
N ARG A 5 8.55 1.59 -32.20
CA ARG A 5 7.44 2.54 -32.35
C ARG A 5 6.23 2.16 -31.48
N ILE A 6 6.00 0.86 -31.26
CA ILE A 6 4.90 0.38 -30.39
C ILE A 6 5.20 0.69 -28.92
N VAL A 7 6.45 0.50 -28.48
CA VAL A 7 6.87 0.84 -27.11
C VAL A 7 6.79 2.35 -26.85
N SER A 8 7.09 3.19 -27.86
CA SER A 8 6.99 4.66 -27.70
C SER A 8 5.54 5.15 -27.59
N ILE A 9 4.59 4.48 -28.27
CA ILE A 9 3.16 4.84 -28.20
C ILE A 9 2.54 4.36 -26.89
N LEU A 10 2.99 3.22 -26.34
CA LEU A 10 2.55 2.73 -25.01
C LEU A 10 3.08 3.60 -23.86
N LEU A 11 4.35 4.06 -23.94
CA LEU A 11 4.90 4.97 -22.93
C LEU A 11 4.22 6.35 -22.93
N THR A 12 3.88 6.89 -24.13
CA THR A 12 3.13 8.16 -24.20
C THR A 12 1.68 8.01 -23.76
N GLY A 13 1.06 6.86 -23.97
CA GLY A 13 -0.29 6.56 -23.50
C GLY A 13 -0.39 6.48 -21.96
N SER A 14 0.55 5.81 -21.31
CA SER A 14 0.57 5.67 -19.85
C SER A 14 0.96 6.97 -19.13
N MET A 15 1.84 7.81 -19.71
CA MET A 15 2.12 9.14 -19.17
C MET A 15 0.95 10.12 -19.32
N LEU A 16 0.12 9.98 -20.38
CA LEU A 16 -1.06 10.83 -20.54
C LEU A 16 -2.20 10.42 -19.58
N LEU A 17 -2.31 9.13 -19.18
CA LEU A 17 -3.31 8.70 -18.21
C LEU A 17 -2.96 9.13 -16.77
N SER A 18 -1.68 9.24 -16.44
CA SER A 18 -1.23 9.72 -15.11
C SER A 18 -1.38 11.23 -14.91
N LEU A 19 -1.72 11.98 -15.97
CA LEU A 19 -1.93 13.44 -15.94
C LEU A 19 -3.41 13.84 -15.99
N LEU A 20 -4.34 12.87 -16.03
CA LEU A 20 -5.77 13.18 -15.96
C LEU A 20 -6.23 13.17 -14.49
N PRO A 21 -6.91 14.21 -14.02
CA PRO A 21 -7.49 14.19 -12.67
C PRO A 21 -8.54 13.10 -12.57
N VAL A 22 -8.52 12.33 -11.48
CA VAL A 22 -9.40 11.18 -11.20
C VAL A 22 -10.90 11.51 -11.32
N SER A 23 -11.27 12.80 -11.27
CA SER A 23 -12.64 13.27 -11.46
C SER A 23 -13.23 13.09 -12.86
N ALA A 24 -12.44 12.69 -13.87
CA ALA A 24 -12.92 12.50 -15.25
C ALA A 24 -13.37 11.07 -15.57
N LEU A 25 -13.23 10.09 -14.63
CA LEU A 25 -13.57 8.67 -14.88
C LEU A 25 -14.93 8.24 -14.32
N ALA A 26 -15.71 9.13 -13.71
CA ALA A 26 -17.01 8.83 -13.13
C ALA A 26 -18.16 9.37 -13.99
N ALA A 27 -18.39 8.77 -15.16
CA ALA A 27 -19.62 8.96 -15.93
C ALA A 27 -20.12 7.61 -16.43
N ALA A 28 -20.80 6.85 -15.55
CA ALA A 28 -21.69 5.77 -15.93
C ALA A 28 -23.15 6.28 -15.88
N PRO A 29 -24.05 5.73 -16.70
CA PRO A 29 -25.36 6.35 -16.96
C PRO A 29 -26.31 6.26 -15.77
N VAL A 30 -27.03 7.36 -15.57
CA VAL A 30 -28.06 7.56 -14.58
C VAL A 30 -29.29 6.69 -14.88
N PHE A 31 -29.71 5.88 -13.89
CA PHE A 31 -31.07 5.38 -13.80
C PHE A 31 -31.81 6.16 -12.72
N ASP A 32 -32.97 6.73 -13.09
CA ASP A 32 -33.86 7.47 -12.22
C ASP A 32 -34.40 6.61 -11.06
N ALA A 33 -34.34 7.11 -9.85
CA ALA A 33 -35.14 6.65 -8.72
C ALA A 33 -35.66 7.84 -7.89
N PRO A 34 -36.82 7.71 -7.23
CA PRO A 34 -37.68 8.85 -6.88
C PRO A 34 -37.24 9.58 -5.61
N ALA A 35 -37.64 10.84 -5.58
CA ALA A 35 -37.42 11.82 -4.53
C ALA A 35 -37.75 11.34 -3.10
N GLN A 36 -36.83 11.54 -2.17
CA GLN A 36 -37.13 11.61 -0.75
C GLN A 36 -36.59 12.88 -0.11
N THR A 37 -37.38 13.36 0.79
CA THR A 37 -37.48 14.63 1.48
C THR A 37 -36.22 15.12 2.19
N THR A 38 -36.02 16.40 2.04
CA THR A 38 -35.10 17.33 2.72
C THR A 38 -34.90 17.12 4.22
N ALA A 39 -33.65 16.83 4.63
CA ALA A 39 -33.15 17.16 5.95
C ALA A 39 -32.22 18.39 5.84
N LYS A 40 -32.48 19.40 6.66
CA LYS A 40 -31.76 20.67 6.72
C LYS A 40 -30.31 20.46 7.12
N LYS A 41 -29.39 20.73 6.18
CA LYS A 41 -27.96 20.86 6.44
C LYS A 41 -27.72 22.17 7.21
N ALA A 42 -27.20 22.07 8.42
CA ALA A 42 -26.72 23.24 9.17
C ALA A 42 -25.51 23.81 8.43
N ALA A 43 -25.54 25.10 8.13
CA ALA A 43 -24.43 25.81 7.52
C ALA A 43 -23.28 25.96 8.54
N PRO A 44 -22.01 25.87 8.10
CA PRO A 44 -20.88 26.24 8.94
C PRO A 44 -20.94 27.75 9.22
N LEU A 45 -20.71 28.12 10.46
CA LEU A 45 -20.50 29.50 10.88
C LEU A 45 -19.19 30.01 10.24
N VAL A 46 -19.31 30.76 9.19
CA VAL A 46 -18.22 31.61 8.70
C VAL A 46 -18.09 32.75 9.69
N GLN A 47 -17.04 32.77 10.49
CA GLN A 47 -16.61 33.98 11.17
C GLN A 47 -16.06 34.92 10.10
N GLU A 48 -16.78 36.00 9.84
CA GLU A 48 -16.27 37.16 9.12
C GLU A 48 -15.09 37.73 9.92
N ALA A 49 -13.87 37.46 9.47
CA ALA A 49 -12.70 38.20 9.90
C ALA A 49 -12.66 39.51 9.10
N ASP A 50 -12.62 40.57 9.84
CA ASP A 50 -12.70 41.99 9.55
C ASP A 50 -11.90 42.40 8.30
N ALA A 51 -12.61 42.77 7.24
CA ALA A 51 -12.06 43.25 5.96
C ALA A 51 -11.58 44.71 5.99
N SER A 52 -11.37 45.29 7.18
CA SER A 52 -11.04 46.73 7.32
C SER A 52 -9.55 47.04 7.55
N ARG A 53 -8.67 46.01 7.55
CA ARG A 53 -7.23 46.21 7.84
C ARG A 53 -6.29 46.14 6.62
N SER A 54 -6.81 45.92 5.41
CA SER A 54 -5.99 45.60 4.23
C SER A 54 -5.60 46.80 3.32
N THR A 55 -6.00 48.02 3.60
CA THR A 55 -5.82 49.16 2.67
C THR A 55 -4.67 50.10 3.00
N GLU A 56 -4.04 50.03 4.15
CA GLU A 56 -2.90 50.91 4.50
C GLU A 56 -1.51 50.23 4.38
N GLU A 57 -1.45 48.87 4.38
CA GLU A 57 -0.17 48.16 4.24
C GLU A 57 0.34 47.98 2.80
N GLU A 58 -0.54 48.02 1.79
CA GLU A 58 -0.11 47.86 0.37
C GLU A 58 0.74 49.02 -0.19
N ALA A 59 0.79 50.18 0.48
CA ALA A 59 1.58 51.31 0.02
C ALA A 59 3.05 51.30 0.48
N ALA A 60 3.40 50.53 1.52
CA ALA A 60 4.76 50.49 2.04
C ALA A 60 5.65 49.41 1.37
N THR A 61 5.05 48.39 0.72
CA THR A 61 5.76 47.24 0.16
C THR A 61 6.29 47.45 -1.27
N ARG A 62 6.01 48.57 -1.90
CA ARG A 62 6.45 48.83 -3.30
C ARG A 62 7.75 49.60 -3.47
N SER A 63 8.43 50.01 -2.39
CA SER A 63 9.60 50.90 -2.48
C SER A 63 10.95 50.26 -2.20
N SER A 64 11.05 48.96 -1.94
CA SER A 64 12.33 48.32 -1.58
C SER A 64 12.80 47.19 -2.52
N ARG A 65 12.27 47.16 -3.77
CA ARG A 65 12.64 46.09 -4.73
C ARG A 65 13.82 46.42 -5.65
N ASP A 66 14.57 47.47 -5.40
CA ASP A 66 15.79 47.83 -6.15
C ASP A 66 16.96 48.00 -5.19
N LEU A 67 17.50 46.92 -4.66
CA LEU A 67 18.87 46.87 -4.12
C LEU A 67 19.49 45.52 -4.40
N ASP A 68 20.36 45.50 -5.39
CA ASP A 68 21.56 44.71 -5.62
C ASP A 68 21.55 43.23 -5.23
N ALA A 69 21.33 42.38 -6.24
CA ALA A 69 21.78 40.99 -6.25
C ALA A 69 23.32 40.95 -6.25
N GLU A 70 23.97 41.10 -5.13
CA GLU A 70 25.33 40.66 -4.88
C GLU A 70 25.34 39.58 -3.78
N ASN A 71 25.76 38.40 -4.20
CA ASN A 71 26.29 37.24 -3.54
C ASN A 71 26.66 37.44 -2.04
N GLY A 72 25.71 37.36 -1.12
CA GLY A 72 25.91 37.44 0.32
C GLY A 72 25.11 36.34 1.03
N THR A 73 25.78 35.52 1.80
CA THR A 73 25.18 34.69 2.86
C THR A 73 24.18 35.53 3.65
N ALA A 74 22.94 35.06 3.80
CA ALA A 74 21.91 35.72 4.60
C ALA A 74 22.53 36.15 5.95
N ASP A 75 22.47 37.43 6.29
CA ASP A 75 23.02 37.93 7.54
C ASP A 75 22.30 37.29 8.73
N SER A 76 23.05 36.61 9.58
CA SER A 76 22.52 36.04 10.82
C SER A 76 22.31 37.17 11.83
N ILE A 77 21.06 37.40 12.20
CA ILE A 77 20.64 38.47 13.09
C ILE A 77 20.25 37.85 14.44
N THR A 78 20.95 38.29 15.50
CA THR A 78 20.61 37.90 16.87
C THR A 78 19.81 39.01 17.53
N ILE A 79 18.60 38.70 18.01
CA ILE A 79 17.77 39.60 18.80
C ILE A 79 17.91 39.23 20.25
N GLN A 80 18.42 40.19 21.07
CA GLN A 80 18.54 40.04 22.52
C GLN A 80 17.20 40.32 23.20
N LEU A 81 16.81 39.45 24.14
CA LEU A 81 15.61 39.59 24.94
C LEU A 81 15.90 40.05 26.35
N ASN A 82 15.13 41.02 26.85
CA ASN A 82 15.08 41.42 28.24
C ASN A 82 14.59 40.30 29.16
N ALA A 83 14.70 40.47 30.47
CA ALA A 83 14.19 39.49 31.45
C ALA A 83 12.69 39.28 31.42
N ASP A 84 11.93 40.25 30.90
CA ASP A 84 10.48 40.18 30.69
C ASP A 84 10.09 39.56 29.33
N GLY A 85 11.05 39.12 28.52
CA GLY A 85 10.84 38.51 27.23
C GLY A 85 10.55 39.51 26.10
N THR A 86 10.81 40.79 26.29
CA THR A 86 10.73 41.80 25.24
C THR A 86 12.10 42.00 24.56
N PRO A 87 12.15 42.36 23.26
CA PRO A 87 13.41 42.72 22.60
C PRO A 87 14.11 43.92 23.29
N GLU A 88 15.44 43.87 23.47
CA GLU A 88 16.21 44.96 24.11
C GLU A 88 16.21 46.27 23.31
N SER A 89 16.08 46.21 22.00
CA SER A 89 16.07 47.41 21.17
C SER A 89 14.67 47.80 20.75
N GLU A 90 14.20 48.96 21.14
CA GLU A 90 12.97 49.53 20.57
C GLU A 90 13.22 49.94 19.11
N GLY A 91 12.39 49.42 18.20
CA GLY A 91 12.26 49.99 16.87
C GLY A 91 13.07 49.42 15.73
N GLY A 92 13.63 48.20 15.85
CA GLY A 92 14.07 47.37 14.72
C GLY A 92 15.16 47.98 13.80
N SER A 93 15.86 47.08 13.16
CA SER A 93 16.63 47.38 11.94
C SER A 93 15.68 47.23 10.74
N GLY A 94 16.08 47.56 9.51
CA GLY A 94 15.25 47.34 8.31
C GLY A 94 14.82 45.87 8.10
N HIS A 95 15.33 44.94 8.91
CA HIS A 95 15.07 43.48 8.82
C HIS A 95 13.98 42.99 9.78
N TRP A 96 13.68 43.70 10.86
CA TRP A 96 12.63 43.35 11.81
C TRP A 96 12.01 44.58 12.48
N LYS A 97 10.81 44.41 13.03
CA LYS A 97 10.06 45.48 13.71
C LYS A 97 9.33 44.88 14.93
N CYS A 98 9.30 45.66 16.00
CA CYS A 98 8.40 45.39 17.14
C CYS A 98 7.24 46.39 17.06
N ASP A 99 6.00 45.92 16.89
CA ASP A 99 4.82 46.77 16.78
C ASP A 99 4.21 47.03 18.16
N ASN A 100 4.24 48.30 18.60
CA ASN A 100 3.83 48.71 19.94
C ASN A 100 2.37 49.19 20.05
N ALA A 101 1.56 49.09 18.99
CA ALA A 101 0.28 49.80 18.96
C ALA A 101 -0.85 49.17 19.78
N THR A 102 -0.91 47.85 19.96
CA THR A 102 -1.95 47.18 20.79
C THR A 102 -1.57 45.80 21.30
N SER A 103 -0.58 45.16 20.70
CA SER A 103 0.01 43.87 21.10
C SER A 103 1.44 43.93 20.64
N PHE A 104 2.40 43.54 21.49
CA PHE A 104 3.82 43.53 21.12
C PHE A 104 4.08 42.36 20.15
N ASN A 105 3.97 42.60 18.83
CA ASN A 105 4.26 41.58 17.83
C ASN A 105 5.67 41.82 17.30
N LEU A 106 6.49 40.79 17.30
CA LEU A 106 7.80 40.79 16.65
C LEU A 106 7.61 40.32 15.21
N LEU A 107 7.83 41.24 14.27
CA LEU A 107 7.72 40.94 12.84
C LEU A 107 9.13 40.83 12.23
N LEU A 108 9.39 39.71 11.54
CA LEU A 108 10.65 39.44 10.85
C LEU A 108 10.42 39.54 9.34
N TYR A 109 11.22 40.36 8.65
CA TYR A 109 11.03 40.72 7.22
C TYR A 109 12.06 40.11 6.27
N ASP A 110 13.33 39.97 6.72
CA ASP A 110 14.43 39.53 5.86
C ASP A 110 15.62 39.06 6.72
N GLY A 111 16.22 37.94 6.34
CA GLY A 111 17.40 37.37 6.98
C GLY A 111 17.13 36.12 7.84
N THR A 112 18.18 35.66 8.52
CA THR A 112 18.14 34.52 9.46
C THR A 112 18.17 35.02 10.89
N PHE A 113 17.22 34.60 11.72
CA PHE A 113 17.04 35.13 13.08
C PHE A 113 17.24 34.09 14.17
N THR A 114 17.87 34.55 15.25
CA THR A 114 17.98 33.79 16.51
C THR A 114 17.61 34.72 17.67
N LEU A 115 16.78 34.24 18.60
CA LEU A 115 16.53 34.91 19.87
C LEU A 115 17.51 34.44 20.94
N GLN A 116 18.08 35.36 21.72
CA GLN A 116 18.95 35.05 22.86
C GLN A 116 18.54 35.85 24.08
N PRO A 117 18.63 35.27 25.30
CA PRO A 117 18.50 36.03 26.52
C PRO A 117 19.63 37.09 26.62
N SER A 118 19.32 38.25 27.13
CA SER A 118 20.36 39.25 27.42
C SER A 118 21.31 38.76 28.51
N SER A 119 22.56 39.15 28.38
CA SER A 119 23.63 38.73 29.33
C SER A 119 23.38 39.20 30.76
N GLU A 120 22.47 40.12 30.99
CA GLU A 120 22.13 40.67 32.31
C GLU A 120 20.99 39.92 33.00
N SER A 121 20.20 39.10 32.26
CA SER A 121 18.94 38.55 32.78
C SER A 121 19.11 37.29 33.62
N GLY A 122 20.18 36.53 33.50
CA GLY A 122 20.41 35.30 34.30
C GLY A 122 19.32 34.22 34.23
N ALA A 123 18.27 34.43 33.44
CA ALA A 123 17.12 33.57 33.25
C ALA A 123 16.99 33.22 31.76
N GLU A 124 16.44 32.06 31.46
CA GLU A 124 16.00 31.70 30.11
C GLU A 124 14.80 32.60 29.72
N SER A 125 15.06 33.68 28.99
CA SER A 125 14.01 34.57 28.55
C SER A 125 13.38 34.02 27.28
N ALA A 126 12.08 33.75 27.32
CA ALA A 126 11.29 33.43 26.13
C ALA A 126 10.65 34.72 25.60
N LEU A 127 10.53 34.88 24.29
CA LEU A 127 9.72 35.92 23.67
C LEU A 127 8.27 35.76 24.12
N GLN A 128 7.73 36.71 24.89
CA GLN A 128 6.37 36.61 25.45
C GLN A 128 5.29 37.17 24.52
N THR A 129 5.68 37.79 23.43
CA THR A 129 4.81 38.40 22.44
C THR A 129 4.58 37.48 21.25
N GLU A 130 3.66 37.84 20.35
CA GLU A 130 3.48 37.16 19.09
C GLU A 130 4.71 37.30 18.20
N LEU A 131 5.03 36.23 17.45
CA LEU A 131 6.08 36.19 16.46
C LEU A 131 5.48 36.02 15.07
N ASP A 132 5.79 36.92 14.14
CA ASP A 132 5.39 36.84 12.73
C ASP A 132 6.64 36.69 11.85
N ILE A 133 6.81 35.50 11.25
CA ILE A 133 7.92 35.15 10.37
C ILE A 133 7.41 35.27 8.94
N ARG A 134 7.92 36.26 8.22
CA ARG A 134 7.50 36.56 6.84
C ARG A 134 8.15 35.63 5.82
N GLU A 135 7.61 35.61 4.61
CA GLU A 135 8.16 34.90 3.46
C GLU A 135 9.64 35.28 3.23
N GLY A 136 10.50 34.28 2.97
CA GLY A 136 11.94 34.45 2.77
C GLY A 136 12.77 34.57 4.05
N VAL A 137 12.14 34.63 5.23
CA VAL A 137 12.79 34.69 6.53
C VAL A 137 13.06 33.28 7.05
N GLU A 138 14.23 33.08 7.68
CA GLU A 138 14.55 31.89 8.45
C GLU A 138 14.64 32.22 9.95
N PHE A 139 13.90 31.48 10.76
CA PHE A 139 14.02 31.48 12.23
C PHE A 139 14.69 30.20 12.69
N ASN A 140 15.90 30.31 13.27
CA ASN A 140 16.74 29.15 13.57
C ASN A 140 16.98 28.90 15.06
N GLY A 141 16.44 29.71 15.99
CA GLY A 141 16.64 29.42 17.39
C GLY A 141 16.12 30.43 18.40
N GLY A 142 16.11 30.01 19.63
CA GLY A 142 15.60 30.74 20.80
C GLY A 142 14.27 30.18 21.30
N THR A 143 13.72 30.77 22.36
CA THR A 143 12.46 30.35 22.96
C THR A 143 11.36 31.36 22.72
N VAL A 144 10.23 30.92 22.18
CA VAL A 144 9.03 31.71 21.90
C VAL A 144 7.89 31.21 22.78
N GLY A 145 7.44 32.05 23.74
CA GLY A 145 6.30 31.77 24.62
C GLY A 145 4.97 32.22 24.05
N GLY A 146 5.00 33.20 23.14
CA GLY A 146 3.81 33.76 22.48
C GLY A 146 3.35 32.93 21.28
N TYR A 147 2.28 33.40 20.65
CA TYR A 147 1.74 32.82 19.42
C TYR A 147 2.69 33.07 18.23
N THR A 148 2.82 32.10 17.32
CA THR A 148 3.72 32.24 16.17
C THR A 148 2.97 32.04 14.85
N TYR A 149 3.12 33.00 13.93
CA TYR A 149 2.71 32.89 12.54
C TYR A 149 3.91 32.69 11.64
N ASN A 150 3.98 31.54 10.96
CA ASN A 150 5.08 31.23 10.07
C ASN A 150 4.62 31.22 8.60
N ASN A 151 5.10 32.20 7.85
CA ASN A 151 5.03 32.22 6.39
C ASN A 151 6.43 32.06 5.74
N GLY A 152 7.49 31.89 6.57
CA GLY A 152 8.87 31.67 6.17
C GLY A 152 9.34 30.26 6.52
N THR A 153 10.53 30.17 7.12
CA THR A 153 11.14 28.90 7.52
C THR A 153 11.46 28.89 9.02
N ILE A 154 11.01 27.88 9.72
CA ILE A 154 11.44 27.55 11.07
C ILE A 154 12.41 26.36 10.96
N SER A 155 13.72 26.60 11.24
CA SER A 155 14.74 25.57 11.23
C SER A 155 15.22 25.17 12.64
N GLY A 156 14.74 25.85 13.70
CA GLY A 156 15.05 25.54 15.08
C GLY A 156 14.27 26.41 16.07
N GLY A 157 14.56 26.21 17.36
CA GLY A 157 13.93 26.95 18.46
C GLY A 157 12.96 26.11 19.29
N ILE A 158 12.47 26.72 20.39
CA ILE A 158 11.49 26.11 21.30
C ILE A 158 10.25 27.00 21.31
N PHE A 159 9.13 26.44 20.87
CA PHE A 159 7.83 27.12 20.79
C PHE A 159 6.93 26.63 21.92
N GLN A 160 6.65 27.50 22.87
CA GLN A 160 5.79 27.24 24.03
C GLN A 160 4.35 27.72 23.81
N GLY A 161 4.12 28.54 22.77
CA GLY A 161 2.81 28.98 22.27
C GLY A 161 2.38 28.17 21.06
N THR A 162 1.12 28.39 20.63
CA THR A 162 0.56 27.81 19.40
C THR A 162 1.31 28.35 18.16
N VAL A 163 1.54 27.49 17.18
CA VAL A 163 2.17 27.85 15.91
C VAL A 163 1.21 27.60 14.77
N GLU A 164 1.02 28.62 13.92
CA GLU A 164 0.37 28.48 12.63
C GLU A 164 1.40 28.51 11.50
N ASN A 165 1.62 27.37 10.84
CA ASN A 165 2.47 27.27 9.66
C ASN A 165 1.60 27.48 8.43
N ARG A 166 1.68 28.68 7.88
CA ARG A 166 0.75 29.21 6.86
C ARG A 166 1.32 29.07 5.46
N THR A 167 0.46 29.19 4.47
CA THR A 167 0.84 29.36 3.06
C THR A 167 0.54 30.78 2.62
N SER A 168 1.54 31.47 2.08
CA SER A 168 1.40 32.79 1.47
C SER A 168 0.97 32.66 0.01
N TYR A 169 0.23 33.65 -0.49
CA TYR A 169 -0.20 33.69 -1.88
C TYR A 169 0.32 34.99 -2.52
N THR A 170 1.20 34.87 -3.51
CA THR A 170 1.70 35.97 -4.33
C THR A 170 1.19 35.83 -5.77
N GLY A 171 0.02 36.41 -6.05
CA GLY A 171 -0.66 36.22 -7.34
C GLY A 171 -1.22 34.81 -7.49
N GLU A 172 -0.72 34.03 -8.47
CA GLU A 172 -1.11 32.63 -8.71
C GLU A 172 -0.18 31.62 -8.01
N GLU A 173 0.94 32.05 -7.40
CA GLU A 173 1.89 31.20 -6.71
C GLU A 173 1.53 31.07 -5.23
N SER A 174 1.50 29.84 -4.73
CA SER A 174 1.39 29.53 -3.30
C SER A 174 2.77 29.21 -2.75
N ILE A 175 3.19 29.90 -1.71
CA ILE A 175 4.47 29.71 -1.05
C ILE A 175 4.19 29.19 0.34
N PRO A 176 4.41 27.89 0.61
CA PRO A 176 4.16 27.31 1.92
C PRO A 176 5.21 27.79 2.93
N GLY A 177 4.77 28.10 4.14
CA GLY A 177 5.67 28.19 5.28
C GLY A 177 6.27 26.81 5.56
N VAL A 178 7.51 26.77 6.00
CA VAL A 178 8.27 25.52 6.21
C VAL A 178 8.66 25.40 7.67
N ILE A 179 8.44 24.23 8.25
CA ILE A 179 9.02 23.79 9.52
C ILE A 179 9.98 22.65 9.19
N CYS A 180 11.27 22.86 9.37
CA CYS A 180 12.32 21.87 9.14
C CYS A 180 13.16 21.60 10.40
N GLY A 181 12.68 21.99 11.59
CA GLY A 181 13.30 21.74 12.88
C GLY A 181 12.58 22.49 14.00
N GLY A 182 13.06 22.30 15.23
CA GLY A 182 12.50 22.94 16.42
C GLY A 182 11.70 21.99 17.30
N THR A 183 11.31 22.52 18.49
CA THR A 183 10.47 21.81 19.47
C THR A 183 9.21 22.60 19.74
N PHE A 184 8.06 22.00 19.50
CA PHE A 184 6.74 22.61 19.61
C PHE A 184 5.99 22.01 20.81
N GLN A 185 5.83 22.79 21.87
CA GLN A 185 5.23 22.33 23.13
C GLN A 185 3.71 22.46 23.18
N ARG A 186 3.13 23.16 22.22
CA ARG A 186 1.69 23.38 22.07
C ARG A 186 1.24 23.00 20.66
N GLU A 187 -0.03 23.20 20.45
CA GLU A 187 -0.73 22.91 19.21
C GLU A 187 -0.07 23.58 17.98
N VAL A 188 0.03 22.86 16.88
CA VAL A 188 0.51 23.36 15.59
C VAL A 188 -0.58 23.16 14.53
N HIS A 189 -0.95 24.26 13.88
CA HIS A 189 -1.82 24.23 12.71
C HIS A 189 -0.95 24.35 11.45
N ASN A 190 -0.95 23.32 10.61
CA ASN A 190 -0.12 23.26 9.42
C ASN A 190 -0.93 23.38 8.12
N TRP A 191 -0.78 24.49 7.42
CA TRP A 191 -1.21 24.68 6.02
C TRP A 191 -0.01 24.75 5.05
N GLY A 192 1.21 24.67 5.56
CA GLY A 192 2.47 24.66 4.82
C GLY A 192 3.10 23.26 4.78
N THR A 193 4.41 23.22 4.99
CA THR A 193 5.19 21.98 4.99
C THR A 193 5.87 21.79 6.35
N ILE A 194 5.75 20.61 6.92
CA ILE A 194 6.57 20.12 8.02
C ILE A 194 7.49 19.05 7.44
N SER A 195 8.80 19.27 7.53
CA SER A 195 9.82 18.34 7.03
C SER A 195 10.73 17.80 8.11
N ASP A 196 10.68 18.31 9.35
CA ASP A 196 11.31 17.80 10.55
C ASP A 196 10.81 18.60 11.78
N GLY A 197 11.12 18.15 12.97
CA GLY A 197 10.81 18.80 14.24
C GLY A 197 10.26 17.82 15.28
N THR A 198 10.18 18.30 16.53
CA THR A 198 9.59 17.54 17.65
C THR A 198 8.31 18.23 18.12
N PHE A 199 7.18 17.59 17.93
CA PHE A 199 5.85 18.11 18.26
C PHE A 199 5.35 17.43 19.54
N GLN A 200 5.30 18.20 20.61
CA GLN A 200 4.84 17.77 21.96
C GLN A 200 3.38 18.17 22.22
N GLY A 201 2.75 18.89 21.33
CA GLY A 201 1.32 19.19 21.32
C GLY A 201 0.67 18.65 20.06
N ALA A 202 -0.67 18.67 20.04
CA ALA A 202 -1.45 18.19 18.90
C ALA A 202 -1.11 18.93 17.60
N VAL A 203 -1.19 18.23 16.45
CA VAL A 203 -0.96 18.81 15.13
C VAL A 203 -2.19 18.67 14.26
N HIS A 204 -2.70 19.80 13.75
CA HIS A 204 -3.77 19.86 12.76
C HIS A 204 -3.15 20.10 11.38
N ASN A 205 -3.17 19.08 10.51
CA ASN A 205 -2.53 19.12 9.21
C ASN A 205 -3.55 19.28 8.08
N SER A 206 -3.45 20.39 7.36
CA SER A 206 -4.10 20.62 6.07
C SER A 206 -3.06 20.92 4.96
N GLY A 207 -1.77 20.72 5.27
CA GLY A 207 -0.63 20.87 4.36
C GLY A 207 0.09 19.53 4.17
N THR A 208 1.42 19.59 4.18
CA THR A 208 2.26 18.38 4.02
C THR A 208 3.08 18.13 5.27
N ILE A 209 3.09 16.89 5.74
CA ILE A 209 4.04 16.35 6.70
C ILE A 209 4.92 15.35 5.95
N SER A 210 6.22 15.63 5.87
CA SER A 210 7.18 14.77 5.17
C SER A 210 8.21 14.13 6.09
N ASP A 211 8.32 14.57 7.36
CA ASP A 211 9.06 13.95 8.45
C ASP A 211 8.74 14.65 9.78
N GLY A 212 9.31 14.19 10.89
CA GLY A 212 9.17 14.75 12.22
C GLY A 212 8.77 13.69 13.27
N THR A 213 8.83 14.10 14.54
CA THR A 213 8.40 13.27 15.67
C THR A 213 7.19 13.91 16.36
N PHE A 214 6.07 13.22 16.33
CA PHE A 214 4.78 13.67 16.88
C PHE A 214 4.47 12.86 18.14
N GLN A 215 4.43 13.56 19.29
CA GLN A 215 4.28 12.94 20.61
C GLN A 215 2.84 12.94 21.11
N GLU A 216 1.96 13.71 20.49
CA GLU A 216 0.52 13.81 20.76
C GLU A 216 -0.26 13.58 19.45
N GLU A 217 -1.57 13.63 19.51
CA GLU A 217 -2.48 13.33 18.40
C GLU A 217 -2.23 14.20 17.15
N VAL A 218 -2.43 13.58 15.98
CA VAL A 218 -2.36 14.29 14.69
C VAL A 218 -3.68 14.16 13.94
N HIS A 219 -4.27 15.31 13.59
CA HIS A 219 -5.47 15.39 12.76
C HIS A 219 -5.08 15.78 11.33
N ASN A 220 -5.13 14.82 10.42
CA ASN A 220 -4.88 15.04 9.00
C ASN A 220 -6.21 15.31 8.29
N ASN A 221 -6.56 16.60 8.14
CA ASN A 221 -7.90 17.01 7.70
C ASN A 221 -8.03 17.09 6.17
N ASP A 222 -7.11 17.69 5.45
CA ASP A 222 -7.04 17.75 3.98
C ASP A 222 -5.59 17.58 3.51
N GLY A 223 -4.71 17.18 4.45
CA GLY A 223 -3.28 17.18 4.24
C GLY A 223 -2.73 15.84 3.73
N THR A 224 -1.43 15.85 3.49
CA THR A 224 -0.67 14.64 3.14
C THR A 224 0.35 14.35 4.22
N ILE A 225 0.39 13.10 4.69
CA ILE A 225 1.46 12.55 5.52
C ILE A 225 2.26 11.59 4.66
N SER A 226 3.53 11.92 4.40
CA SER A 226 4.40 11.08 3.56
C SER A 226 5.49 10.36 4.34
N ASP A 227 5.88 10.85 5.53
CA ASP A 227 6.77 10.19 6.49
C ASP A 227 6.61 10.82 7.88
N GLY A 228 7.39 10.34 8.86
CA GLY A 228 7.39 10.80 10.25
C GLY A 228 7.11 9.68 11.25
N THR A 229 7.30 9.99 12.54
CA THR A 229 7.03 9.07 13.65
C THR A 229 5.91 9.62 14.52
N PHE A 230 4.78 8.90 14.60
CA PHE A 230 3.57 9.28 15.30
C PHE A 230 3.40 8.36 16.53
N GLN A 231 3.51 8.95 17.74
CA GLN A 231 3.52 8.16 18.98
C GLN A 231 2.12 7.90 19.53
N GLU A 232 1.19 8.83 19.31
CA GLU A 232 -0.21 8.77 19.74
C GLU A 232 -1.15 8.68 18.52
N GLU A 233 -2.46 8.87 18.71
CA GLU A 233 -3.48 8.65 17.69
C GLU A 233 -3.33 9.55 16.45
N VAL A 234 -3.59 8.97 15.28
CA VAL A 234 -3.69 9.72 14.02
C VAL A 234 -5.08 9.59 13.42
N TYR A 235 -5.72 10.74 13.22
CA TYR A 235 -7.04 10.88 12.61
C TYR A 235 -6.89 11.36 11.16
N ASN A 236 -7.03 10.46 10.18
CA ASN A 236 -6.99 10.80 8.76
C ASN A 236 -8.41 11.04 8.26
N ASN A 237 -8.91 12.29 8.36
CA ASN A 237 -10.30 12.62 8.08
C ASN A 237 -10.60 12.69 6.57
N ASP A 238 -9.95 13.62 5.86
CA ASP A 238 -10.10 13.83 4.40
C ASP A 238 -8.72 13.90 3.71
N GLY A 239 -7.67 13.34 4.34
CA GLY A 239 -6.29 13.44 3.88
C GLY A 239 -5.71 12.12 3.39
N THR A 240 -4.46 12.16 2.94
CA THR A 240 -3.74 10.98 2.48
C THR A 240 -2.56 10.65 3.38
N ILE A 241 -2.45 9.40 3.80
CA ILE A 241 -1.26 8.83 4.42
C ILE A 241 -0.54 7.99 3.37
N SER A 242 0.68 8.40 3.01
CA SER A 242 1.50 7.74 2.00
C SER A 242 2.81 7.17 2.55
N GLY A 243 3.07 7.31 3.85
CA GLY A 243 4.24 6.79 4.56
C GLY A 243 4.19 7.11 6.04
N GLY A 244 5.29 6.83 6.74
CA GLY A 244 5.46 7.09 8.17
C GLY A 244 5.32 5.85 9.06
N THR A 245 5.68 6.05 10.34
CA THR A 245 5.60 5.01 11.38
C THR A 245 4.61 5.44 12.47
N PHE A 246 3.52 4.68 12.60
CA PHE A 246 2.42 4.95 13.51
C PHE A 246 2.51 4.01 14.71
N GLN A 247 2.85 4.57 15.89
CA GLN A 247 2.97 3.83 17.15
C GLN A 247 1.69 3.90 17.98
N GLY A 248 0.81 4.87 17.71
CA GLY A 248 -0.54 4.99 18.21
C GLY A 248 -1.58 4.36 17.27
N GLU A 249 -2.86 4.38 17.67
CA GLU A 249 -3.97 3.92 16.83
C GLU A 249 -4.19 4.87 15.64
N ALA A 250 -4.64 4.32 14.50
CA ALA A 250 -4.95 5.14 13.34
C ALA A 250 -6.43 4.99 12.93
N TYR A 251 -7.07 6.12 12.77
CA TYR A 251 -8.47 6.23 12.34
C TYR A 251 -8.49 6.82 10.93
N ASN A 252 -8.88 6.01 9.93
CA ASN A 252 -8.85 6.40 8.53
C ASN A 252 -10.25 6.55 7.92
N TRP A 253 -10.60 7.77 7.49
CA TRP A 253 -11.83 8.03 6.74
C TRP A 253 -11.59 8.28 5.25
N ASP A 254 -10.31 8.50 4.82
CA ASP A 254 -9.98 8.70 3.41
C ASP A 254 -8.94 7.68 2.92
N THR A 255 -7.67 8.03 2.72
CA THR A 255 -6.74 7.13 2.03
C THR A 255 -5.48 6.83 2.85
N ILE A 256 -5.19 5.55 3.02
CA ILE A 256 -3.88 5.03 3.40
C ILE A 256 -3.30 4.31 2.17
N SER A 257 -2.19 4.83 1.66
CA SER A 257 -1.51 4.25 0.50
C SER A 257 -0.14 3.63 0.82
N ASN A 258 0.37 3.84 2.05
CA ASN A 258 1.55 3.19 2.60
C ASN A 258 1.71 3.58 4.09
N GLY A 259 2.73 3.05 4.75
CA GLY A 259 3.09 3.31 6.14
C GLY A 259 3.25 2.04 6.96
N THR A 260 3.79 2.17 8.16
CA THR A 260 3.92 1.07 9.11
C THR A 260 3.08 1.37 10.36
N PHE A 261 2.04 0.57 10.57
CA PHE A 261 1.08 0.73 11.66
C PHE A 261 1.36 -0.32 12.74
N GLN A 262 1.78 0.15 13.92
CA GLN A 262 2.18 -0.70 15.05
C GLN A 262 1.05 -0.92 16.06
N ARG A 263 -0.10 -0.27 15.86
CA ARG A 263 -1.33 -0.39 16.66
C ARG A 263 -2.52 -0.65 15.76
N GLU A 264 -3.68 -0.81 16.37
CA GLU A 264 -4.94 -1.05 15.68
C GLU A 264 -5.27 0.07 14.68
N VAL A 265 -5.83 -0.32 13.54
CA VAL A 265 -6.30 0.61 12.51
C VAL A 265 -7.79 0.42 12.29
N HIS A 266 -8.55 1.51 12.43
CA HIS A 266 -9.96 1.58 12.11
C HIS A 266 -10.15 2.25 10.75
N ASN A 267 -10.63 1.48 9.76
CA ASN A 267 -10.72 1.95 8.38
C ASN A 267 -12.16 2.17 7.90
N TRP A 268 -12.57 3.42 7.77
CA TRP A 268 -13.78 3.85 7.06
C TRP A 268 -13.46 4.47 5.68
N GLY A 269 -12.22 4.38 5.25
CA GLY A 269 -11.68 4.86 3.99
C GLY A 269 -11.15 3.74 3.11
N THR A 270 -10.07 4.01 2.41
CA THR A 270 -9.38 3.06 1.53
C THR A 270 -7.98 2.77 2.06
N ILE A 271 -7.64 1.51 2.20
CA ILE A 271 -6.28 1.04 2.39
C ILE A 271 -5.82 0.42 1.06
N SER A 272 -4.80 1.00 0.44
CA SER A 272 -4.26 0.50 -0.83
C SER A 272 -2.88 -0.14 -0.70
N ASP A 273 -2.12 0.16 0.36
CA ASP A 273 -0.86 -0.49 0.73
C ASP A 273 -0.51 -0.16 2.19
N GLY A 274 0.59 -0.71 2.70
CA GLY A 274 1.10 -0.50 4.06
C GLY A 274 1.36 -1.81 4.81
N ILE A 275 2.00 -1.69 5.98
CA ILE A 275 2.29 -2.82 6.88
C ILE A 275 1.52 -2.63 8.18
N PHE A 276 0.59 -3.54 8.46
CA PHE A 276 -0.29 -3.52 9.62
C PHE A 276 0.13 -4.62 10.60
N GLN A 277 0.75 -4.22 11.73
CA GLN A 277 1.32 -5.14 12.71
C GLN A 277 0.33 -5.54 13.81
N GLN A 278 -0.81 -4.87 13.88
CA GLN A 278 -1.91 -5.14 14.81
C GLN A 278 -3.24 -5.28 14.03
N PRO A 279 -4.34 -5.68 14.68
CA PRO A 279 -5.62 -5.87 14.01
C PRO A 279 -6.09 -4.65 13.21
N VAL A 280 -6.84 -4.92 12.16
CA VAL A 280 -7.51 -3.89 11.36
C VAL A 280 -8.99 -4.14 11.34
N ASP A 281 -9.79 -3.14 11.71
CA ASP A 281 -11.23 -3.12 11.59
C ASP A 281 -11.63 -2.36 10.31
N ASN A 282 -12.08 -3.11 9.28
CA ASN A 282 -12.35 -2.56 7.96
C ASN A 282 -13.85 -2.39 7.68
N HIS A 283 -14.29 -1.15 7.60
CA HIS A 283 -15.66 -0.78 7.26
C HIS A 283 -15.82 -0.27 5.81
N LYS A 284 -14.75 -0.27 4.99
CA LYS A 284 -14.87 0.19 3.61
C LYS A 284 -14.00 -0.63 2.64
N ILE A 285 -12.81 -0.21 2.27
CA ILE A 285 -12.02 -0.87 1.22
C ILE A 285 -10.62 -1.19 1.70
N ILE A 286 -10.21 -2.44 1.50
CA ILE A 286 -8.82 -2.87 1.47
C ILE A 286 -8.51 -3.35 0.05
N SER A 287 -7.58 -2.69 -0.64
CA SER A 287 -7.15 -3.05 -1.99
C SER A 287 -5.70 -3.52 -2.07
N GLY A 288 -4.95 -3.44 -0.97
CA GLY A 288 -3.56 -3.88 -0.87
C GLY A 288 -3.06 -3.82 0.56
N GLY A 289 -1.77 -4.05 0.75
CA GLY A 289 -1.10 -4.03 2.05
C GLY A 289 -0.81 -5.42 2.63
N THR A 290 -0.04 -5.43 3.72
CA THR A 290 0.35 -6.65 4.45
C THR A 290 -0.19 -6.59 5.87
N PHE A 291 -1.05 -7.53 6.21
CA PHE A 291 -1.75 -7.62 7.49
C PHE A 291 -1.18 -8.79 8.30
N GLN A 292 -0.49 -8.46 9.40
CA GLN A 292 0.22 -9.45 10.23
C GLN A 292 -0.63 -10.03 11.35
N GLN A 293 -1.78 -9.41 11.63
CA GLN A 293 -2.75 -9.81 12.65
C GLN A 293 -4.15 -9.92 12.03
N PRO A 294 -5.14 -10.49 12.72
CA PRO A 294 -6.49 -10.64 12.19
C PRO A 294 -7.09 -9.34 11.66
N VAL A 295 -7.84 -9.45 10.58
CA VAL A 295 -8.66 -8.35 10.03
C VAL A 295 -10.12 -8.69 10.24
N ASP A 296 -10.88 -7.77 10.83
CA ASP A 296 -12.34 -7.81 10.86
C ASP A 296 -12.87 -6.99 9.67
N ASN A 297 -13.44 -7.68 8.69
CA ASN A 297 -13.87 -7.06 7.45
C ASN A 297 -15.40 -7.00 7.34
N HIS A 298 -15.92 -5.78 7.25
CA HIS A 298 -17.35 -5.52 7.09
C HIS A 298 -17.76 -5.13 5.66
N LYS A 299 -16.76 -4.92 4.75
CA LYS A 299 -17.09 -4.40 3.42
C LYS A 299 -16.28 -5.07 2.29
N ILE A 300 -15.28 -4.42 1.76
CA ILE A 300 -14.59 -4.88 0.55
C ILE A 300 -13.13 -5.19 0.82
N ILE A 301 -12.70 -6.38 0.39
CA ILE A 301 -11.29 -6.71 0.21
C ILE A 301 -11.11 -7.05 -1.27
N SER A 302 -10.31 -6.26 -1.99
CA SER A 302 -9.98 -6.50 -3.40
C SER A 302 -8.50 -6.85 -3.63
N GLY A 303 -7.69 -6.88 -2.56
CA GLY A 303 -6.27 -7.25 -2.60
C GLY A 303 -5.65 -7.28 -1.22
N GLY A 304 -4.34 -7.46 -1.16
CA GLY A 304 -3.58 -7.53 0.09
C GLY A 304 -3.15 -8.95 0.48
N THR A 305 -2.24 -9.03 1.46
CA THR A 305 -1.74 -10.31 2.00
C THR A 305 -2.06 -10.38 3.49
N PHE A 306 -2.80 -11.40 3.90
CA PHE A 306 -3.31 -11.61 5.25
C PHE A 306 -2.64 -12.84 5.87
N TRP A 307 -1.81 -12.62 6.91
CA TRP A 307 -1.06 -13.72 7.54
C TRP A 307 -1.86 -14.47 8.60
N GLU A 308 -2.83 -13.82 9.21
CA GLU A 308 -3.78 -14.42 10.13
C GLU A 308 -5.17 -14.52 9.49
N ALA A 309 -6.07 -15.26 10.12
CA ALA A 309 -7.42 -15.45 9.60
C ALA A 309 -8.18 -14.12 9.51
N VAL A 310 -8.86 -13.92 8.39
CA VAL A 310 -9.77 -12.78 8.21
C VAL A 310 -11.17 -13.19 8.67
N GLU A 311 -11.78 -12.37 9.55
CA GLU A 311 -13.19 -12.48 9.88
C GLU A 311 -13.99 -11.58 8.93
N VAL A 312 -14.98 -12.14 8.24
CA VAL A 312 -15.88 -11.38 7.38
C VAL A 312 -17.26 -11.30 8.02
N ASN A 313 -17.61 -10.13 8.47
CA ASN A 313 -18.82 -9.85 9.24
C ASN A 313 -19.79 -8.95 8.46
N ALA A 314 -20.62 -9.54 7.59
CA ALA A 314 -21.67 -8.80 6.90
C ALA A 314 -22.89 -8.59 7.81
N SER A 315 -23.13 -7.36 8.20
CA SER A 315 -24.21 -6.99 9.11
C SER A 315 -24.76 -5.59 8.82
N SER A 316 -25.85 -5.21 9.47
CA SER A 316 -26.44 -3.87 9.35
C SER A 316 -26.89 -3.49 7.91
N GLY A 317 -27.24 -4.51 7.09
CA GLY A 317 -27.67 -4.33 5.70
C GLY A 317 -26.52 -4.01 4.72
N GLU A 318 -25.26 -4.06 5.17
CA GLU A 318 -24.09 -3.82 4.33
C GLU A 318 -23.44 -5.13 3.88
N ASN A 319 -23.39 -5.33 2.56
CA ASN A 319 -22.79 -6.53 1.96
C ASN A 319 -21.27 -6.49 2.06
N ALA A 320 -20.67 -7.65 2.33
CA ALA A 320 -19.23 -7.82 2.28
C ALA A 320 -18.81 -8.56 1.00
N THR A 321 -17.74 -8.10 0.37
CA THR A 321 -17.23 -8.67 -0.88
C THR A 321 -15.72 -8.91 -0.80
N ILE A 322 -15.31 -10.09 -1.22
CA ILE A 322 -13.91 -10.47 -1.39
C ILE A 322 -13.67 -10.62 -2.90
N GLU A 323 -12.90 -9.70 -3.46
CA GLU A 323 -12.64 -9.60 -4.90
C GLU A 323 -11.19 -9.99 -5.26
N GLY A 324 -10.37 -10.30 -4.25
CA GLY A 324 -8.97 -10.69 -4.40
C GLY A 324 -8.25 -10.73 -3.07
N GLY A 325 -6.95 -10.97 -3.11
CA GLY A 325 -6.07 -11.04 -1.96
C GLY A 325 -5.54 -12.45 -1.70
N THR A 326 -4.54 -12.54 -0.81
CA THR A 326 -3.94 -13.81 -0.38
C THR A 326 -4.17 -14.01 1.11
N PHE A 327 -4.84 -15.11 1.49
CA PHE A 327 -5.29 -15.42 2.85
C PHE A 327 -4.55 -16.65 3.36
N GLU A 328 -3.41 -16.48 4.08
CA GLU A 328 -2.54 -17.58 4.50
C GLU A 328 -3.19 -18.52 5.52
N LYS A 329 -4.05 -18.00 6.41
CA LYS A 329 -4.77 -18.83 7.40
C LYS A 329 -6.28 -18.94 7.14
N GLY A 330 -6.71 -18.50 5.96
CA GLY A 330 -8.09 -18.63 5.53
C GLY A 330 -9.04 -17.59 6.08
N MET A 331 -10.31 -17.96 6.20
CA MET A 331 -11.36 -16.98 6.43
C MET A 331 -12.51 -17.56 7.24
N LYS A 332 -13.02 -16.76 8.15
CA LYS A 332 -14.24 -17.05 8.93
C LYS A 332 -15.35 -16.13 8.43
N LEU A 333 -16.49 -16.71 8.07
CA LEU A 333 -17.60 -15.98 7.50
C LEU A 333 -18.76 -15.89 8.51
N ALA A 334 -19.27 -14.68 8.71
CA ALA A 334 -20.47 -14.44 9.49
C ALA A 334 -21.37 -13.41 8.79
N ASN A 335 -22.65 -13.76 8.55
CA ASN A 335 -23.61 -12.79 8.08
C ASN A 335 -24.96 -12.98 8.79
N ASP A 336 -25.60 -11.87 9.15
CA ASP A 336 -26.91 -11.85 9.79
C ASP A 336 -28.01 -11.34 8.85
N ASP A 337 -27.85 -10.19 8.25
CA ASP A 337 -28.86 -9.48 7.46
C ASP A 337 -28.32 -8.92 6.13
N ALA A 338 -27.08 -9.24 5.78
CA ALA A 338 -26.43 -8.80 4.56
C ALA A 338 -25.69 -9.97 3.88
N SER A 339 -25.45 -9.89 2.57
CA SER A 339 -24.81 -10.94 1.80
C SER A 339 -23.29 -10.90 1.89
N ILE A 340 -22.67 -12.07 1.74
CA ILE A 340 -21.22 -12.20 1.50
C ILE A 340 -21.03 -12.74 0.08
N THR A 341 -20.12 -12.12 -0.66
CA THR A 341 -19.69 -12.59 -1.99
C THR A 341 -18.17 -12.78 -2.01
N ILE A 342 -17.71 -13.95 -2.46
CA ILE A 342 -16.32 -14.23 -2.76
C ILE A 342 -16.23 -14.41 -4.28
N SER A 343 -15.55 -13.49 -4.96
CA SER A 343 -15.43 -13.51 -6.42
C SER A 343 -14.02 -13.86 -6.91
N ASP A 344 -12.99 -13.65 -6.09
CA ASP A 344 -11.62 -14.05 -6.36
C ASP A 344 -10.81 -14.12 -5.04
N GLY A 345 -9.57 -14.55 -5.10
CA GLY A 345 -8.63 -14.63 -3.98
C GLY A 345 -7.93 -15.99 -3.88
N LEU A 346 -6.75 -15.99 -3.27
CA LEU A 346 -6.00 -17.21 -2.93
C LEU A 346 -6.18 -17.51 -1.43
N PHE A 347 -6.81 -18.65 -1.12
CA PHE A 347 -7.12 -19.08 0.24
C PHE A 347 -6.25 -20.28 0.61
N ASP A 348 -5.10 -20.03 1.27
CA ASP A 348 -4.17 -21.08 1.72
C ASP A 348 -4.53 -21.66 3.10
N GLY A 349 -5.55 -21.14 3.74
CA GLY A 349 -6.15 -21.64 4.97
C GLY A 349 -7.60 -22.11 4.79
N GLU A 350 -8.18 -22.62 5.87
CA GLU A 350 -9.56 -23.08 5.85
C GLU A 350 -10.55 -21.92 5.72
N VAL A 351 -11.60 -22.12 4.94
CA VAL A 351 -12.74 -21.18 4.86
C VAL A 351 -13.95 -21.85 5.47
N PHE A 352 -14.51 -21.27 6.53
CA PHE A 352 -15.65 -21.84 7.20
C PHE A 352 -16.67 -20.79 7.63
N ILE A 353 -17.90 -21.25 7.78
CA ILE A 353 -19.01 -20.43 8.25
C ILE A 353 -19.22 -20.64 9.74
N GLU A 354 -19.17 -19.53 10.50
CA GLU A 354 -19.63 -19.51 11.88
C GLU A 354 -21.15 -19.33 11.95
N ARG A 355 -21.68 -18.40 11.13
CA ARG A 355 -23.09 -18.04 11.10
C ARG A 355 -23.47 -17.49 9.74
N CYS A 356 -24.51 -18.05 9.13
CA CYS A 356 -24.99 -17.58 7.82
C CYS A 356 -26.51 -17.59 7.79
N ARG A 357 -27.11 -16.40 7.82
CA ARG A 357 -28.55 -16.17 7.79
C ARG A 357 -29.03 -15.47 6.53
N SER A 358 -28.11 -14.96 5.75
CA SER A 358 -28.33 -14.22 4.50
C SER A 358 -27.54 -14.84 3.36
N PRO A 359 -27.73 -14.46 2.11
CA PRO A 359 -27.08 -15.10 0.97
C PRO A 359 -25.55 -15.10 1.06
N LEU A 360 -24.95 -16.25 0.71
CA LEU A 360 -23.53 -16.45 0.50
C LEU A 360 -23.28 -16.88 -0.94
N SER A 361 -22.42 -16.18 -1.65
CA SER A 361 -22.07 -16.48 -3.04
C SER A 361 -20.55 -16.67 -3.19
N ILE A 362 -20.14 -17.76 -3.82
CA ILE A 362 -18.76 -18.01 -4.26
C ILE A 362 -18.77 -18.10 -5.79
N THR A 363 -18.15 -17.13 -6.45
CA THR A 363 -18.11 -17.04 -7.91
C THR A 363 -16.71 -17.20 -8.49
N GLY A 364 -15.66 -17.25 -7.63
CA GLY A 364 -14.27 -17.42 -8.04
C GLY A 364 -13.37 -17.73 -6.85
N GLY A 365 -12.06 -17.62 -7.07
CA GLY A 365 -11.02 -17.87 -6.08
C GLY A 365 -10.44 -19.28 -6.13
N LEU A 366 -9.27 -19.45 -5.51
CA LEU A 366 -8.57 -20.72 -5.36
C LEU A 366 -8.46 -21.11 -3.89
N PHE A 367 -9.02 -22.23 -3.52
CA PHE A 367 -9.09 -22.73 -2.15
C PHE A 367 -8.20 -23.96 -2.02
N THR A 368 -7.03 -23.81 -1.39
CA THR A 368 -6.05 -24.90 -1.23
C THR A 368 -6.36 -25.81 -0.04
N LYS A 369 -7.21 -25.36 0.89
CA LYS A 369 -7.66 -26.10 2.08
C LYS A 369 -9.16 -26.33 2.06
N ALA A 370 -9.68 -26.88 3.16
CA ALA A 370 -11.10 -27.18 3.29
C ALA A 370 -11.97 -25.91 3.22
N VAL A 371 -13.09 -26.04 2.52
CA VAL A 371 -14.18 -25.06 2.52
C VAL A 371 -15.40 -25.72 3.13
N ASP A 372 -15.81 -25.27 4.31
CA ASP A 372 -17.00 -25.77 5.00
C ASP A 372 -18.08 -24.68 5.06
N VAL A 373 -19.02 -24.79 4.16
CA VAL A 373 -20.21 -23.93 4.08
C VAL A 373 -21.50 -24.66 4.47
N SER A 374 -21.38 -25.78 5.17
CA SER A 374 -22.51 -26.63 5.58
C SER A 374 -23.45 -25.97 6.60
N HIS A 375 -22.99 -24.90 7.27
CA HIS A 375 -23.75 -24.18 8.28
C HIS A 375 -24.59 -23.01 7.73
N VAL A 376 -24.78 -22.91 6.41
CA VAL A 376 -25.76 -21.98 5.84
C VAL A 376 -27.17 -22.41 6.25
N ASN A 377 -27.92 -21.52 6.89
CA ASN A 377 -29.22 -21.85 7.48
C ASN A 377 -30.25 -22.34 6.47
N ASN A 378 -30.28 -21.74 5.29
CA ASN A 378 -31.17 -22.14 4.20
C ASN A 378 -30.32 -22.52 2.97
N PRO A 379 -30.37 -23.78 2.49
CA PRO A 379 -29.57 -24.22 1.35
C PRO A 379 -29.74 -23.37 0.08
N THR A 380 -30.89 -22.70 -0.10
CA THR A 380 -31.15 -21.83 -1.25
C THR A 380 -30.43 -20.48 -1.18
N ASP A 381 -29.89 -20.12 -0.02
CA ASP A 381 -29.12 -18.90 0.19
C ASP A 381 -27.63 -19.10 -0.13
N LEU A 382 -27.22 -20.35 -0.44
CA LEU A 382 -25.88 -20.67 -0.89
C LEU A 382 -25.83 -20.79 -2.41
N SER A 383 -24.89 -20.07 -3.03
CA SER A 383 -24.57 -20.16 -4.46
C SER A 383 -23.07 -20.37 -4.64
N ILE A 384 -22.66 -21.44 -5.32
CA ILE A 384 -21.26 -21.66 -5.72
C ILE A 384 -21.26 -21.89 -7.22
N THR A 385 -20.88 -20.86 -7.98
CA THR A 385 -20.92 -20.89 -9.45
C THR A 385 -19.53 -20.79 -10.10
N GLY A 386 -18.49 -20.59 -9.29
CA GLY A 386 -17.09 -20.55 -9.72
C GLY A 386 -16.15 -20.93 -8.58
N GLY A 387 -14.87 -20.82 -8.84
CA GLY A 387 -13.80 -21.17 -7.92
C GLY A 387 -13.18 -22.53 -8.16
N TYR A 388 -11.95 -22.69 -7.68
CA TYR A 388 -11.14 -23.89 -7.79
C TYR A 388 -10.86 -24.42 -6.38
N PHE A 389 -11.14 -25.69 -6.13
CA PHE A 389 -11.07 -26.29 -4.81
C PHE A 389 -10.14 -27.51 -4.85
N VAL A 390 -9.09 -27.52 -4.03
CA VAL A 390 -8.22 -28.71 -3.89
C VAL A 390 -8.95 -29.86 -3.16
N SER A 391 -9.84 -29.51 -2.24
CA SER A 391 -10.73 -30.44 -1.56
C SER A 391 -12.19 -30.11 -1.88
N LYS A 392 -13.01 -31.12 -2.10
CA LYS A 392 -14.44 -30.90 -2.38
C LYS A 392 -15.10 -30.13 -1.22
N PRO A 393 -15.74 -28.99 -1.48
CA PRO A 393 -16.44 -28.23 -0.44
C PRO A 393 -17.52 -29.01 0.27
N THR A 394 -17.66 -28.79 1.58
CA THR A 394 -18.77 -29.30 2.37
C THR A 394 -19.92 -28.31 2.32
N VAL A 395 -21.04 -28.73 1.69
CA VAL A 395 -22.24 -27.91 1.48
C VAL A 395 -23.40 -28.40 2.34
N PRO A 396 -24.44 -27.57 2.61
CA PRO A 396 -25.62 -27.98 3.37
C PRO A 396 -26.35 -29.16 2.71
N ASN A 397 -26.93 -30.03 3.55
CA ASN A 397 -27.79 -31.11 3.06
C ASN A 397 -29.01 -30.54 2.32
N GLY A 398 -29.24 -31.05 1.11
CA GLY A 398 -30.35 -30.61 0.26
C GLY A 398 -30.03 -29.40 -0.63
N SER A 399 -28.78 -28.97 -0.72
CA SER A 399 -28.33 -28.04 -1.77
C SER A 399 -28.22 -28.78 -3.10
N ASP A 400 -28.55 -28.07 -4.20
CA ASP A 400 -28.43 -28.60 -5.57
C ASP A 400 -27.03 -28.37 -6.17
N ILE A 401 -26.04 -27.97 -5.34
CA ILE A 401 -24.68 -27.64 -5.80
C ILE A 401 -23.90 -28.92 -6.07
N ALA A 402 -23.50 -29.13 -7.30
CA ALA A 402 -22.69 -30.24 -7.74
C ALA A 402 -21.27 -29.78 -8.10
N PHE A 403 -20.30 -30.66 -7.91
CA PHE A 403 -18.90 -30.42 -8.22
C PHE A 403 -18.37 -31.47 -9.18
N THR A 404 -17.65 -30.97 -10.19
CA THR A 404 -16.93 -31.77 -11.18
C THR A 404 -15.48 -31.91 -10.75
N THR A 405 -14.93 -33.11 -10.86
CA THR A 405 -13.51 -33.36 -10.66
C THR A 405 -12.76 -33.09 -11.98
N VAL A 406 -11.77 -32.21 -11.96
CA VAL A 406 -10.88 -31.93 -13.09
C VAL A 406 -9.51 -32.53 -12.78
N SER A 407 -8.97 -33.35 -13.69
CA SER A 407 -7.64 -33.97 -13.52
C SER A 407 -6.96 -34.15 -14.88
N ASP A 408 -5.62 -34.21 -14.90
CA ASP A 408 -4.88 -34.67 -16.10
C ASP A 408 -4.81 -36.20 -16.13
N GLN A 409 -4.86 -36.79 -17.33
CA GLN A 409 -4.84 -38.25 -17.53
C GLN A 409 -3.57 -38.92 -16.98
N ASN A 410 -2.46 -38.21 -17.00
CA ASN A 410 -1.16 -38.72 -16.59
C ASN A 410 -0.72 -38.19 -15.22
N GLY A 411 -1.65 -37.52 -14.48
CA GLY A 411 -1.35 -36.92 -13.18
C GLY A 411 -0.42 -35.71 -13.26
N ARG A 412 -0.45 -35.00 -14.39
CA ARG A 412 0.34 -33.77 -14.56
C ARG A 412 -0.39 -32.61 -13.91
N ALA A 413 0.38 -31.74 -13.28
CA ALA A 413 -0.15 -30.54 -12.68
C ALA A 413 -0.50 -29.49 -13.74
N PHE A 414 -1.62 -28.80 -13.57
CA PHE A 414 -2.07 -27.65 -14.36
C PHE A 414 -2.31 -26.45 -13.46
N GLN A 415 -2.14 -25.26 -13.98
CA GLN A 415 -2.35 -24.01 -13.26
C GLN A 415 -3.76 -23.48 -13.54
N VAL A 416 -4.29 -22.71 -12.58
CA VAL A 416 -5.57 -22.00 -12.67
C VAL A 416 -5.39 -20.51 -12.52
N PHE A 417 -6.34 -19.75 -13.04
CA PHE A 417 -6.27 -18.29 -12.98
C PHE A 417 -6.95 -17.76 -11.71
N VAL A 418 -6.25 -16.98 -10.91
CA VAL A 418 -6.69 -16.43 -9.63
C VAL A 418 -5.92 -15.14 -9.31
N ASN A 419 -6.55 -14.16 -8.66
CA ASN A 419 -5.93 -12.87 -8.34
C ASN A 419 -5.30 -12.19 -9.58
N ASN A 420 -5.95 -12.30 -10.74
CA ASN A 420 -5.49 -11.77 -12.02
C ASN A 420 -4.14 -12.35 -12.50
N ASP A 421 -3.73 -13.52 -12.00
CA ASP A 421 -2.52 -14.22 -12.44
C ASP A 421 -2.75 -15.74 -12.45
N TRP A 422 -1.79 -16.49 -13.03
CA TRP A 422 -1.79 -17.95 -12.95
C TRP A 422 -1.26 -18.39 -11.59
N SER A 423 -1.93 -19.41 -11.01
CA SER A 423 -1.49 -19.98 -9.73
C SER A 423 -0.03 -20.37 -9.79
N GLU A 424 0.75 -20.09 -8.73
CA GLU A 424 2.17 -20.46 -8.69
C GLU A 424 2.35 -21.96 -8.69
N ASP A 425 1.53 -22.64 -7.89
CA ASP A 425 1.50 -24.10 -7.83
C ASP A 425 0.59 -24.66 -8.92
N GLY A 426 0.99 -25.80 -9.48
CA GLY A 426 0.14 -26.59 -10.33
C GLY A 426 -0.62 -27.65 -9.51
N TYR A 427 -1.80 -28.02 -9.99
CA TYR A 427 -2.70 -28.97 -9.34
C TYR A 427 -2.95 -30.17 -10.24
N GLU A 428 -2.78 -31.38 -9.71
CA GLU A 428 -3.06 -32.62 -10.44
C GLU A 428 -4.56 -32.93 -10.51
N THR A 429 -5.30 -32.44 -9.52
CA THR A 429 -6.75 -32.63 -9.40
C THR A 429 -7.38 -31.46 -8.67
N LEU A 430 -8.46 -30.93 -9.19
CA LEU A 430 -9.29 -29.90 -8.58
C LEU A 430 -10.76 -30.25 -8.66
N TYR A 431 -11.55 -29.70 -7.75
CA TYR A 431 -13.00 -29.66 -7.80
C TYR A 431 -13.45 -28.28 -8.27
N VAL A 432 -14.40 -28.24 -9.16
CA VAL A 432 -15.03 -27.01 -9.68
C VAL A 432 -16.55 -27.16 -9.71
N PRO A 433 -17.35 -26.10 -9.63
CA PRO A 433 -18.80 -26.22 -9.76
C PRO A 433 -19.18 -26.79 -11.12
N SER A 434 -20.15 -27.71 -11.15
CA SER A 434 -20.46 -28.49 -12.35
C SER A 434 -21.04 -27.68 -13.52
N GLU A 435 -21.53 -26.46 -13.26
CA GLU A 435 -22.05 -25.57 -14.31
C GLU A 435 -21.14 -24.35 -14.59
N SER A 436 -19.86 -24.45 -14.23
CA SER A 436 -18.87 -23.38 -14.43
C SER A 436 -18.15 -23.49 -15.77
N THR A 437 -17.40 -22.47 -16.10
CA THR A 437 -16.33 -22.50 -17.12
C THR A 437 -14.99 -22.32 -16.39
N ILE A 438 -14.01 -23.15 -16.69
CA ILE A 438 -12.71 -23.12 -16.06
C ILE A 438 -11.63 -22.60 -17.02
N ALA A 439 -10.78 -21.72 -16.52
CA ALA A 439 -9.57 -21.30 -17.20
C ALA A 439 -8.38 -22.09 -16.64
N ILE A 440 -7.72 -22.85 -17.49
CA ILE A 440 -6.56 -23.68 -17.12
C ILE A 440 -5.35 -23.43 -18.01
N LYS A 441 -4.17 -23.60 -17.45
CA LYS A 441 -2.92 -23.60 -18.20
C LYS A 441 -2.21 -24.93 -17.96
N THR A 442 -1.97 -25.66 -19.05
CA THR A 442 -1.33 -27.00 -19.00
C THR A 442 0.16 -26.90 -19.35
N PRO A 443 1.00 -27.85 -18.87
CA PRO A 443 2.43 -27.86 -19.15
C PRO A 443 2.76 -28.17 -20.62
N THR A 444 1.89 -28.93 -21.29
CA THR A 444 2.02 -29.29 -22.71
C THR A 444 0.68 -29.11 -23.39
N LYS A 445 0.66 -29.18 -24.71
CA LYS A 445 -0.56 -28.99 -25.51
C LYS A 445 -1.66 -29.95 -25.09
N LEU A 446 -2.87 -29.43 -24.83
CA LEU A 446 -4.06 -30.23 -24.64
C LEU A 446 -4.53 -30.79 -25.98
N LEU A 447 -4.68 -32.10 -26.09
CA LEU A 447 -5.10 -32.79 -27.31
C LEU A 447 -6.62 -32.87 -27.41
N TYR A 448 -7.25 -33.22 -26.31
CA TYR A 448 -8.69 -33.29 -26.10
C TYR A 448 -8.97 -33.41 -24.60
N TYR A 449 -10.23 -33.33 -24.21
CA TYR A 449 -10.63 -33.70 -22.84
C TYR A 449 -11.75 -34.76 -22.89
N LEU A 450 -11.81 -35.55 -21.82
CA LEU A 450 -12.87 -36.54 -21.62
C LEU A 450 -13.83 -36.01 -20.57
N ALA A 451 -15.12 -35.93 -20.88
CA ALA A 451 -16.18 -35.58 -19.96
C ALA A 451 -17.04 -36.83 -19.75
N ASP A 452 -17.04 -37.37 -18.54
CA ASP A 452 -17.67 -38.65 -18.16
C ASP A 452 -17.33 -39.81 -19.10
N GLY A 453 -16.13 -39.77 -19.68
CA GLY A 453 -15.60 -40.78 -20.60
C GLY A 453 -15.87 -40.50 -22.07
N GLU A 454 -16.68 -39.50 -22.44
CA GLU A 454 -16.86 -39.03 -23.82
C GLU A 454 -15.77 -38.01 -24.20
N GLN A 455 -15.24 -38.15 -25.43
CA GLN A 455 -14.19 -37.29 -25.94
C GLN A 455 -14.76 -36.02 -26.57
N PHE A 456 -14.21 -34.87 -26.15
CA PHE A 456 -14.53 -33.54 -26.70
C PHE A 456 -13.29 -32.88 -27.29
N PRO A 457 -13.46 -32.14 -28.40
CA PRO A 457 -12.37 -31.37 -28.97
C PRO A 457 -11.99 -30.22 -28.05
N VAL A 458 -10.72 -29.85 -28.09
CA VAL A 458 -10.20 -28.69 -27.35
C VAL A 458 -10.77 -27.41 -27.95
N PRO A 459 -11.24 -26.46 -27.14
CA PRO A 459 -11.46 -25.10 -27.60
C PRO A 459 -10.16 -24.51 -28.19
N ASP A 460 -10.26 -23.61 -29.15
CA ASP A 460 -9.09 -23.00 -29.77
C ASP A 460 -8.16 -22.41 -28.69
N SER A 461 -6.91 -22.85 -28.67
CA SER A 461 -5.91 -22.29 -27.74
C SER A 461 -5.47 -20.92 -28.23
N ASN A 462 -5.29 -20.00 -27.29
CA ASN A 462 -4.75 -18.69 -27.59
C ASN A 462 -3.23 -18.74 -27.78
N GLY A 463 -2.77 -19.10 -28.97
CA GLY A 463 -1.36 -19.07 -29.34
C GLY A 463 -0.48 -20.16 -28.68
N ASP A 464 0.83 -19.88 -28.50
CA ASP A 464 1.83 -20.82 -27.98
C ASP A 464 1.75 -21.09 -26.46
N SER A 465 0.66 -20.69 -25.78
CA SER A 465 0.62 -20.62 -24.32
C SER A 465 -0.24 -21.68 -23.65
N TYR A 466 -0.60 -22.78 -24.24
CA TYR A 466 -1.37 -23.91 -23.65
C TYR A 466 -2.47 -23.53 -22.64
N ILE A 467 -3.18 -22.43 -22.91
CA ILE A 467 -4.27 -21.90 -22.08
C ILE A 467 -5.60 -22.23 -22.72
N TYR A 468 -6.52 -22.74 -21.91
CA TYR A 468 -7.79 -23.26 -22.38
C TYR A 468 -8.92 -22.82 -21.46
N GLU A 469 -10.05 -22.42 -22.06
CA GLU A 469 -11.31 -22.24 -21.36
C GLU A 469 -12.20 -23.45 -21.65
N ILE A 470 -12.56 -24.21 -20.62
CA ILE A 470 -13.32 -25.45 -20.75
C ILE A 470 -14.66 -25.30 -20.02
N PRO A 471 -15.80 -25.40 -20.72
CA PRO A 471 -17.11 -25.44 -20.08
C PRO A 471 -17.32 -26.78 -19.39
N VAL A 472 -17.73 -26.77 -18.13
CA VAL A 472 -17.91 -27.97 -17.31
C VAL A 472 -19.23 -28.68 -17.61
N GLN A 473 -20.31 -27.97 -17.89
CA GLN A 473 -21.59 -28.46 -18.42
C GLN A 473 -22.27 -29.59 -17.63
N GLY A 474 -22.15 -29.65 -16.32
CA GLY A 474 -22.83 -30.63 -15.47
C GLY A 474 -22.20 -32.03 -15.43
N TYR A 475 -21.02 -32.23 -16.00
CA TYR A 475 -20.30 -33.50 -15.93
C TYR A 475 -19.77 -33.78 -14.53
N GLU A 476 -19.69 -35.07 -14.15
CA GLU A 476 -19.11 -35.46 -12.86
C GLU A 476 -17.57 -35.41 -12.88
N LYS A 477 -16.98 -35.69 -14.05
CA LYS A 477 -15.54 -35.79 -14.22
C LYS A 477 -15.06 -35.24 -15.56
N LEU A 478 -14.04 -34.38 -15.51
CA LEU A 478 -13.25 -33.94 -16.66
C LEU A 478 -11.82 -34.47 -16.56
N VAL A 479 -11.35 -35.13 -17.62
CA VAL A 479 -9.98 -35.61 -17.71
C VAL A 479 -9.28 -34.91 -18.88
N LEU A 480 -8.25 -34.15 -18.58
CA LEU A 480 -7.41 -33.49 -19.54
C LEU A 480 -6.45 -34.51 -20.17
N VAL A 481 -6.36 -34.53 -21.48
CA VAL A 481 -5.42 -35.40 -22.20
C VAL A 481 -4.42 -34.51 -22.91
N THR A 482 -3.28 -34.37 -22.32
CA THR A 482 -2.18 -33.51 -22.79
C THR A 482 -1.18 -34.32 -23.60
N GLU A 483 -0.49 -33.65 -24.51
CA GLU A 483 0.59 -34.23 -25.31
C GLU A 483 1.70 -34.77 -24.41
N GLU A 484 2.24 -35.95 -24.72
CA GLU A 484 3.42 -36.41 -23.98
C GLU A 484 4.59 -35.46 -24.27
N PRO A 485 5.35 -35.05 -23.24
CA PRO A 485 6.57 -34.29 -23.48
C PRO A 485 7.45 -35.11 -24.41
N ALA A 486 8.08 -34.45 -25.39
CA ALA A 486 9.08 -35.13 -26.21
C ALA A 486 10.07 -35.83 -25.28
N PRO A 487 10.50 -37.07 -25.58
CA PRO A 487 11.44 -37.80 -24.72
C PRO A 487 12.65 -36.91 -24.47
N ASP A 488 12.84 -36.60 -23.22
CA ASP A 488 13.76 -35.57 -22.76
C ASP A 488 15.16 -35.74 -23.27
N ASP A 489 15.69 -34.67 -23.84
CA ASP A 489 17.07 -34.28 -23.57
C ASP A 489 17.13 -33.97 -22.05
N PRO A 490 17.92 -34.71 -21.22
CA PRO A 490 17.87 -34.56 -19.78
C PRO A 490 18.48 -33.21 -19.34
N GLY A 491 17.75 -32.12 -19.48
CA GLY A 491 18.25 -30.79 -19.18
C GLY A 491 17.24 -29.64 -19.26
N GLU A 492 16.10 -29.79 -19.90
CA GLU A 492 15.11 -28.70 -19.95
C GLU A 492 13.82 -29.03 -19.21
N LEU A 493 13.70 -28.51 -18.00
CA LEU A 493 12.38 -28.24 -17.43
C LEU A 493 11.72 -27.18 -18.30
N ASP A 494 10.54 -27.50 -18.85
CA ASP A 494 9.80 -26.69 -19.81
C ASP A 494 9.69 -25.21 -19.38
N PRO A 495 10.21 -24.27 -20.18
CA PRO A 495 10.11 -22.85 -19.88
C PRO A 495 8.68 -22.32 -19.79
N ALA A 496 7.68 -23.07 -20.25
CA ALA A 496 6.28 -22.66 -20.24
C ALA A 496 5.70 -22.52 -18.83
N PHE A 497 6.21 -23.24 -17.82
CA PHE A 497 5.82 -23.10 -16.41
C PHE A 497 6.43 -21.89 -15.71
N SER A 498 7.46 -21.28 -16.28
CA SER A 498 8.20 -20.18 -15.66
C SER A 498 7.87 -18.80 -16.23
N SER A 499 7.05 -18.70 -17.26
CA SER A 499 6.72 -17.43 -17.90
C SER A 499 5.22 -17.10 -17.79
N GLY A 500 4.72 -16.82 -16.60
CA GLY A 500 3.39 -16.23 -16.39
C GLY A 500 3.14 -14.93 -17.13
N ALA A 501 4.12 -14.49 -17.91
CA ALA A 501 4.14 -13.19 -18.54
C ALA A 501 3.49 -13.09 -19.94
N ALA A 502 3.31 -14.18 -20.65
CA ALA A 502 2.88 -14.11 -22.05
C ALA A 502 1.37 -14.22 -22.28
N ALA A 503 0.63 -14.70 -21.29
CA ALA A 503 -0.75 -15.14 -21.44
C ALA A 503 -1.84 -14.09 -21.24
N LEU A 504 -1.52 -12.95 -20.65
CA LEU A 504 -2.51 -11.97 -20.17
C LEU A 504 -3.10 -11.04 -21.23
N GLY A 505 -2.71 -11.15 -22.47
CA GLY A 505 -3.21 -10.25 -23.53
C GLY A 505 -4.65 -10.50 -24.01
N ILE A 506 -5.33 -11.54 -23.54
CA ILE A 506 -6.43 -12.10 -24.34
C ILE A 506 -7.78 -12.14 -23.63
N VAL A 507 -7.85 -12.27 -22.32
CA VAL A 507 -9.16 -12.54 -21.67
C VAL A 507 -9.99 -11.30 -21.39
N LEU A 508 -9.41 -10.12 -21.28
CA LEU A 508 -10.20 -8.90 -21.06
C LEU A 508 -9.53 -7.69 -21.73
N GLY A 509 -10.24 -6.93 -22.54
CA GLY A 509 -9.78 -5.69 -23.17
C GLY A 509 -9.31 -4.60 -22.18
N THR A 510 -9.34 -4.86 -20.88
CA THR A 510 -8.87 -3.99 -19.79
C THR A 510 -7.68 -4.60 -19.02
N ALA A 511 -7.44 -5.91 -19.09
CA ALA A 511 -6.37 -6.60 -18.34
C ALA A 511 -4.95 -6.30 -18.87
N GLY A 512 -4.80 -5.97 -20.15
CA GLY A 512 -3.49 -5.65 -20.72
C GLY A 512 -2.80 -4.42 -20.11
N LEU A 513 -3.57 -3.47 -19.58
CA LEU A 513 -3.04 -2.30 -18.88
C LEU A 513 -2.58 -2.66 -17.46
N GLY A 514 -3.34 -3.50 -16.75
CA GLY A 514 -2.98 -3.99 -15.41
C GLY A 514 -1.70 -4.81 -15.41
N TYR A 515 -1.53 -5.69 -16.41
CA TYR A 515 -0.32 -6.50 -16.56
C TYR A 515 0.94 -5.67 -16.87
N ALA A 516 0.85 -4.72 -17.81
CA ALA A 516 1.97 -3.84 -18.11
C ALA A 516 2.38 -3.04 -16.84
N THR A 517 1.42 -2.57 -16.07
CA THR A 517 1.65 -1.85 -14.80
C THR A 517 2.29 -2.77 -13.76
N TYR A 518 1.83 -4.02 -13.64
CA TYR A 518 2.40 -5.01 -12.72
C TYR A 518 3.85 -5.37 -13.08
N VAL A 519 4.13 -5.70 -14.33
CA VAL A 519 5.49 -6.06 -14.77
C VAL A 519 6.47 -4.90 -14.61
N TYR A 520 6.08 -3.70 -15.01
CA TYR A 520 6.93 -2.51 -14.85
C TYR A 520 7.02 -2.08 -13.39
N GLY A 521 5.93 -2.11 -12.63
CA GLY A 521 5.90 -1.78 -11.21
C GLY A 521 6.72 -2.74 -10.37
N SER A 522 6.56 -4.05 -10.57
CA SER A 522 7.32 -5.07 -9.84
C SER A 522 8.81 -5.06 -10.19
N SER A 523 9.17 -4.83 -11.46
CA SER A 523 10.59 -4.68 -11.86
C SER A 523 11.20 -3.41 -11.29
N LEU A 524 10.44 -2.31 -11.21
CA LEU A 524 10.89 -1.07 -10.60
C LEU A 524 11.09 -1.25 -9.09
N TYR A 525 10.13 -1.87 -8.41
CA TYR A 525 10.25 -2.22 -6.98
C TYR A 525 11.49 -3.07 -6.72
N LEU A 526 11.69 -4.17 -7.47
CA LEU A 526 12.84 -5.05 -7.31
C LEU A 526 14.17 -4.34 -7.58
N HIS A 527 14.20 -3.41 -8.52
CA HIS A 527 15.40 -2.61 -8.80
C HIS A 527 15.84 -1.77 -7.59
N TYR A 528 14.89 -1.23 -6.81
CA TYR A 528 15.19 -0.47 -5.60
C TYR A 528 15.32 -1.34 -4.34
N ALA A 529 14.62 -2.48 -4.27
CA ALA A 529 14.61 -3.35 -3.10
C ALA A 529 15.82 -4.28 -3.01
N LEU A 530 16.34 -4.74 -4.17
CA LEU A 530 17.44 -5.71 -4.22
C LEU A 530 18.80 -5.01 -4.22
N PRO A 531 19.86 -5.67 -3.68
CA PRO A 531 21.21 -5.12 -3.69
C PRO A 531 21.67 -4.76 -5.11
N ASP A 532 22.23 -3.57 -5.26
CA ASP A 532 22.77 -3.03 -6.53
C ASP A 532 21.74 -2.98 -7.68
N GLY A 533 20.46 -3.08 -7.40
CA GLY A 533 19.40 -3.11 -8.39
C GLY A 533 19.42 -4.37 -9.29
N PHE A 534 20.11 -5.41 -8.88
CA PHE A 534 20.22 -6.66 -9.65
C PHE A 534 18.97 -7.53 -9.46
N ILE A 535 18.21 -7.73 -10.53
CA ILE A 535 17.03 -8.61 -10.54
C ILE A 535 17.45 -9.99 -11.02
N PRO A 536 17.42 -11.03 -10.16
CA PRO A 536 17.79 -12.39 -10.55
C PRO A 536 16.84 -12.94 -11.62
N SER A 537 17.39 -13.64 -12.59
CA SER A 537 16.65 -14.28 -13.68
C SER A 537 16.52 -15.78 -13.51
N THR A 538 17.39 -16.38 -12.69
CA THR A 538 17.41 -17.82 -12.43
C THR A 538 17.32 -18.12 -10.93
N ARG A 539 16.95 -19.34 -10.64
CA ARG A 539 16.81 -19.82 -9.26
C ARG A 539 18.15 -19.78 -8.51
N GLN A 540 19.25 -20.06 -9.18
CA GLN A 540 20.59 -19.96 -8.58
C GLN A 540 20.99 -18.51 -8.32
N GLU A 541 20.70 -17.60 -9.25
CA GLU A 541 20.95 -16.17 -9.03
C GLU A 541 20.15 -15.64 -7.83
N LEU A 542 18.88 -16.03 -7.71
CA LEU A 542 18.05 -15.68 -6.57
C LEU A 542 18.62 -16.24 -5.26
N ALA A 543 19.00 -17.52 -5.23
CA ALA A 543 19.62 -18.12 -4.05
C ALA A 543 20.91 -17.38 -3.65
N ASN A 544 21.74 -16.99 -4.62
CA ASN A 544 22.97 -16.25 -4.36
C ASN A 544 22.69 -14.86 -3.76
N VAL A 545 21.70 -14.14 -4.28
CA VAL A 545 21.29 -12.82 -3.76
C VAL A 545 20.78 -12.94 -2.31
N LEU A 546 19.86 -13.87 -2.05
CA LEU A 546 19.29 -14.09 -0.72
C LEU A 546 20.37 -14.49 0.30
N TRP A 547 21.21 -15.46 -0.06
CA TRP A 547 22.26 -15.97 0.82
C TRP A 547 23.36 -14.92 1.10
N THR A 548 23.74 -14.13 0.08
CA THR A 548 24.72 -13.03 0.26
C THR A 548 24.15 -11.93 1.16
N THR A 549 22.88 -11.58 0.97
CA THR A 549 22.17 -10.60 1.79
C THR A 549 22.06 -11.05 3.25
N ALA A 550 21.89 -12.36 3.49
CA ALA A 550 21.89 -12.95 4.83
C ALA A 550 23.27 -13.05 5.49
N GLY A 551 24.33 -12.62 4.83
CA GLY A 551 25.70 -12.66 5.35
C GLY A 551 26.42 -14.00 5.11
N LYS A 552 25.99 -14.78 4.13
CA LYS A 552 26.56 -16.07 3.71
C LYS A 552 26.62 -17.13 4.82
N PRO A 553 25.53 -17.40 5.55
CA PRO A 553 25.51 -18.42 6.61
C PRO A 553 25.76 -19.80 6.05
N ASP A 554 26.46 -20.65 6.82
CA ASP A 554 26.65 -22.05 6.42
C ASP A 554 25.33 -22.83 6.54
N PRO A 555 24.96 -23.66 5.54
CA PRO A 555 23.82 -24.56 5.64
C PRO A 555 24.07 -25.66 6.69
N VAL A 556 23.01 -26.17 7.28
CA VAL A 556 23.08 -27.26 8.27
C VAL A 556 23.48 -28.56 7.59
N SER A 557 22.93 -28.84 6.41
CA SER A 557 23.25 -30.04 5.61
C SER A 557 24.47 -29.80 4.72
N THR A 558 25.36 -30.78 4.69
CA THR A 558 26.52 -30.82 3.78
C THR A 558 26.22 -31.59 2.48
N ALA A 559 24.99 -32.07 2.29
CA ALA A 559 24.60 -32.78 1.07
C ALA A 559 24.63 -31.82 -0.13
N LEU A 560 25.24 -32.29 -1.22
CA LEU A 560 25.36 -31.53 -2.46
C LEU A 560 24.15 -31.83 -3.37
N TYR A 561 23.72 -30.81 -4.13
CA TYR A 561 22.78 -31.02 -5.23
C TYR A 561 23.52 -31.59 -6.45
N THR A 562 22.91 -32.53 -7.14
CA THR A 562 23.54 -33.25 -8.25
C THR A 562 23.62 -32.41 -9.53
N ASP A 563 22.78 -31.41 -9.66
CA ASP A 563 22.66 -30.50 -10.80
C ASP A 563 23.40 -29.17 -10.62
N ILE A 564 24.11 -29.01 -9.49
CA ILE A 564 25.07 -27.91 -9.29
C ILE A 564 26.48 -28.54 -9.26
N PRO A 565 27.48 -27.99 -10.00
CA PRO A 565 28.84 -28.52 -9.97
C PRO A 565 29.40 -28.64 -8.55
N ALA A 566 29.97 -29.81 -8.21
CA ALA A 566 30.44 -30.11 -6.86
C ALA A 566 31.62 -29.23 -6.41
N ASP A 567 32.37 -28.67 -7.33
CA ASP A 567 33.45 -27.71 -7.09
C ASP A 567 32.97 -26.28 -6.91
N ASN A 568 31.70 -25.98 -7.25
CA ASN A 568 31.09 -24.66 -7.00
C ASN A 568 30.46 -24.59 -5.61
N ILE A 569 31.33 -24.55 -4.59
CA ILE A 569 30.95 -24.62 -3.19
C ILE A 569 30.01 -23.47 -2.77
N GLU A 570 30.20 -22.27 -3.31
CA GLU A 570 29.34 -21.12 -2.97
C GLU A 570 27.91 -21.30 -3.49
N GLN A 571 27.73 -21.75 -4.72
CA GLN A 571 26.41 -22.04 -5.26
C GLN A 571 25.71 -23.18 -4.52
N GLN A 572 26.43 -24.24 -4.18
CA GLN A 572 25.92 -25.35 -3.38
C GLN A 572 25.43 -24.88 -2.00
N LYS A 573 26.23 -24.05 -1.30
CA LYS A 573 25.85 -23.48 -0.01
C LYS A 573 24.65 -22.56 -0.10
N ALA A 574 24.63 -21.65 -1.07
CA ALA A 574 23.52 -20.73 -1.28
C ALA A 574 22.20 -21.48 -1.54
N ALA A 575 22.23 -22.46 -2.44
CA ALA A 575 21.08 -23.27 -2.81
C ALA A 575 20.57 -24.05 -1.59
N ARG A 576 21.46 -24.75 -0.87
CA ARG A 576 21.09 -25.58 0.31
C ARG A 576 20.53 -24.72 1.44
N TRP A 577 21.19 -23.62 1.75
CA TRP A 577 20.72 -22.73 2.81
C TRP A 577 19.34 -22.14 2.50
N CYS A 578 19.11 -21.67 1.28
CA CYS A 578 17.80 -21.13 0.89
C CYS A 578 16.68 -22.19 0.97
N ALA A 579 16.98 -23.43 0.62
CA ALA A 579 16.01 -24.52 0.77
C ALA A 579 15.73 -24.83 2.26
N GLU A 580 16.76 -24.90 3.09
CA GLU A 580 16.63 -25.14 4.54
C GLU A 580 15.87 -24.02 5.26
N GLN A 581 15.96 -22.77 4.79
CA GLN A 581 15.22 -21.65 5.35
C GLN A 581 13.79 -21.55 4.78
N GLY A 582 13.38 -22.45 3.88
CA GLY A 582 12.07 -22.36 3.22
C GLY A 582 11.89 -21.19 2.27
N LEU A 583 12.98 -20.48 1.92
CA LEU A 583 12.95 -19.37 0.98
C LEU A 583 12.76 -19.86 -0.47
N LEU A 584 13.25 -21.04 -0.76
CA LEU A 584 13.10 -21.73 -2.04
C LEU A 584 12.72 -23.17 -1.77
N SER A 585 11.89 -23.76 -2.65
CA SER A 585 11.44 -25.15 -2.51
C SER A 585 12.60 -26.14 -2.51
N ASP A 586 12.52 -27.22 -1.73
CA ASP A 586 13.50 -28.32 -1.74
C ASP A 586 12.97 -29.45 -2.65
N HIS A 587 13.73 -29.78 -3.69
CA HIS A 587 13.42 -30.87 -4.61
C HIS A 587 14.26 -32.14 -4.36
N GLY A 588 14.83 -32.27 -3.17
CA GLY A 588 15.60 -33.43 -2.73
C GLY A 588 17.03 -33.45 -3.28
N ALA A 589 17.31 -34.26 -4.32
CA ALA A 589 18.67 -34.40 -4.87
C ALA A 589 19.06 -33.32 -5.88
N THR A 590 18.09 -32.58 -6.43
CA THR A 590 18.28 -31.53 -7.43
C THR A 590 17.80 -30.18 -6.92
N PHE A 591 18.39 -29.09 -7.43
CA PHE A 591 18.00 -27.71 -7.09
C PHE A 591 17.30 -26.98 -8.23
N GLY A 592 17.62 -27.31 -9.49
CA GLY A 592 17.16 -26.60 -10.67
C GLY A 592 17.82 -25.23 -10.81
N PRO A 593 19.17 -25.11 -10.86
CA PRO A 593 19.88 -23.83 -10.79
C PRO A 593 19.50 -22.87 -11.91
N ASP A 594 19.23 -23.37 -13.11
CA ASP A 594 18.92 -22.58 -14.31
C ASP A 594 17.42 -22.31 -14.48
N THR A 595 16.58 -22.81 -13.58
CA THR A 595 15.13 -22.53 -13.61
C THR A 595 14.90 -21.03 -13.51
N LYS A 596 14.12 -20.47 -14.42
CA LYS A 596 13.79 -19.06 -14.41
C LYS A 596 12.88 -18.72 -13.24
N VAL A 597 13.06 -17.54 -12.65
CA VAL A 597 12.23 -17.04 -11.56
C VAL A 597 11.45 -15.81 -12.00
N THR A 598 10.21 -15.71 -11.54
CA THR A 598 9.33 -14.56 -11.79
C THR A 598 9.59 -13.46 -10.76
N ASN A 599 9.18 -12.22 -11.07
CA ASN A 599 9.25 -11.10 -10.13
C ASN A 599 8.48 -11.40 -8.83
N ALA A 600 7.32 -12.02 -8.92
CA ALA A 600 6.51 -12.43 -7.77
C ALA A 600 7.28 -13.39 -6.83
N ARG A 601 7.95 -14.39 -7.40
CA ARG A 601 8.76 -15.34 -6.61
C ARG A 601 9.96 -14.66 -5.95
N ILE A 602 10.60 -13.71 -6.66
CA ILE A 602 11.72 -12.93 -6.10
C ILE A 602 11.22 -12.09 -4.92
N ILE A 603 10.10 -11.36 -5.08
CA ILE A 603 9.48 -10.52 -4.05
C ILE A 603 9.12 -11.37 -2.82
N ARG A 604 8.46 -12.53 -3.01
CA ARG A 604 8.08 -13.44 -1.93
C ARG A 604 9.31 -13.93 -1.16
N ALA A 605 10.30 -14.46 -1.85
CA ALA A 605 11.52 -14.95 -1.22
C ALA A 605 12.31 -13.83 -0.50
N TRP A 606 12.35 -12.63 -1.09
CA TRP A 606 12.96 -11.45 -0.50
C TRP A 606 12.26 -11.00 0.77
N ASN A 607 10.93 -10.89 0.74
CA ASN A 607 10.14 -10.52 1.90
C ASN A 607 10.23 -11.56 3.01
N SER A 608 10.24 -12.85 2.67
CA SER A 608 10.46 -13.93 3.64
C SER A 608 11.85 -13.86 4.27
N LEU A 609 12.90 -13.51 3.52
CA LEU A 609 14.25 -13.32 4.02
C LEU A 609 14.33 -12.22 5.09
N LYS A 610 13.65 -11.11 4.89
CA LYS A 610 13.65 -9.98 5.86
C LYS A 610 13.07 -10.35 7.22
N LYS A 611 12.28 -11.40 7.32
CA LYS A 611 11.64 -11.90 8.55
C LYS A 611 12.46 -13.00 9.24
N VAL A 612 13.45 -13.60 8.59
CA VAL A 612 14.30 -14.62 9.19
C VAL A 612 15.25 -13.95 10.19
N PRO A 613 15.18 -14.28 11.50
CA PRO A 613 16.15 -13.77 12.47
C PRO A 613 17.54 -14.27 12.08
N VAL A 614 18.45 -13.36 11.83
CA VAL A 614 19.86 -13.72 11.59
C VAL A 614 20.43 -14.26 12.88
N THR A 615 20.56 -15.58 13.00
CA THR A 615 21.29 -16.20 14.10
C THR A 615 22.76 -15.88 13.87
N ILE A 616 23.26 -14.84 14.53
CA ILE A 616 24.70 -14.55 14.56
C ILE A 616 25.32 -15.64 15.44
N THR A 617 25.81 -16.69 14.82
CA THR A 617 26.75 -17.61 15.48
C THR A 617 28.04 -16.84 15.71
N LYS A 618 28.34 -16.59 17.00
CA LYS A 618 29.62 -16.03 17.44
C LYS A 618 30.75 -17.01 17.16
#